data_65074cbcdd2275e08433a47a260b3478
#
_entry.id   65074cbcdd2275e08433a47a260b3478
#
_cell.length_a   1.000
_cell.length_b   1.000
_cell.length_c   1.000
_cell.angle_alpha   90.00
_cell.angle_beta   90.00
_cell.angle_gamma   90.00
#
_symmetry.space_group_name_H-M   'P 1'
#
loop_
_entity.id
_entity.type
_entity.pdbx_description
1 polymer ?
#
loop_
_entity_poly.entity_id
_entity_poly.type
_entity_poly.pdbx_seq_one_letter_code
_entity_poly.pdbx_strand_id
1 'polypeptide(L)'
;PIWIICGLIDVSRHKTMNPKLIKEYFLGKGFLTFILSPLNLFADLLSFRNLHTFKIEDLPSGHQKEINKIIELFDENKEKISERFEKNKEDSRTMLFYQWYGYKLDNTIPEFNNDYKYIKTIGVSLFREKTSTSRHFGPLRMTYRILYNFNKVKKEGSFIEADGRINKWRYDPLFIFDDTLIHQSFNEEDDLRYCAFIDIIRPSYFENIMKLILSGIGIILKNTKSIFYKNWKMI
;
A
#
# COMPACT_ATOMS: atom_id res chain seq x y z
N PRO A 1 -11.92 1.96 27.40
CA PRO A 1 -13.13 2.42 26.69
C PRO A 1 -12.82 3.12 25.38
N ILE A 2 -11.89 4.12 25.35
CA ILE A 2 -11.66 4.95 24.15
C ILE A 2 -11.23 4.14 22.92
N TRP A 3 -10.34 3.16 23.05
CA TRP A 3 -9.90 2.30 21.95
C TRP A 3 -11.04 1.48 21.34
N ILE A 4 -11.93 0.97 22.19
CA ILE A 4 -13.09 0.21 21.71
C ILE A 4 -14.01 1.12 20.88
N ILE A 5 -14.27 2.33 21.35
CA ILE A 5 -15.09 3.31 20.62
C ILE A 5 -14.41 3.68 19.31
N CYS A 6 -13.12 4.00 19.32
CA CYS A 6 -12.37 4.29 18.11
C CYS A 6 -12.37 3.09 17.14
N GLY A 7 -12.18 1.87 17.64
CA GLY A 7 -12.22 0.67 16.83
C GLY A 7 -13.60 0.41 16.20
N LEU A 8 -14.69 0.65 16.94
CA LEU A 8 -16.05 0.54 16.41
C LEU A 8 -16.32 1.57 15.30
N ILE A 9 -15.90 2.82 15.51
CA ILE A 9 -16.02 3.87 14.49
C ILE A 9 -15.17 3.49 13.27
N ASP A 10 -13.95 3.00 13.48
CA ASP A 10 -13.04 2.64 12.40
C ASP A 10 -13.56 1.47 11.57
N VAL A 11 -14.00 0.38 12.20
CA VAL A 11 -14.55 -0.78 11.49
C VAL A 11 -15.86 -0.45 10.78
N SER A 12 -16.66 0.48 11.32
CA SER A 12 -17.95 0.88 10.71
C SER A 12 -17.80 1.59 9.35
N ARG A 13 -16.59 2.04 9.00
CA ARG A 13 -16.28 2.62 7.68
C ARG A 13 -16.36 1.60 6.54
N HIS A 14 -16.23 0.30 6.84
CA HIS A 14 -16.26 -0.73 5.81
C HIS A 14 -17.67 -0.90 5.22
N LYS A 15 -17.76 -0.84 3.89
CA LYS A 15 -19.01 -1.10 3.15
C LYS A 15 -19.45 -2.56 3.28
N THR A 16 -18.48 -3.46 3.45
CA THR A 16 -18.69 -4.90 3.59
C THR A 16 -18.81 -5.35 5.04
N MET A 17 -19.18 -4.43 5.95
CA MET A 17 -19.27 -4.71 7.39
C MET A 17 -20.24 -5.87 7.68
N ASN A 18 -19.75 -6.86 8.44
CA ASN A 18 -20.51 -8.00 8.93
C ASN A 18 -19.84 -8.57 10.20
N PRO A 19 -20.49 -9.48 10.95
CA PRO A 19 -19.95 -10.04 12.19
C PRO A 19 -18.57 -10.70 12.03
N LYS A 20 -18.31 -11.35 10.88
CA LYS A 20 -17.03 -11.99 10.58
C LYS A 20 -15.92 -10.94 10.41
N LEU A 21 -16.21 -9.85 9.71
CA LEU A 21 -15.26 -8.72 9.54
C LEU A 21 -14.95 -8.07 10.88
N ILE A 22 -15.96 -7.84 11.72
CA ILE A 22 -15.77 -7.26 13.06
C ILE A 22 -14.84 -8.14 13.90
N LYS A 23 -15.10 -9.45 13.93
CA LYS A 23 -14.22 -10.41 14.62
C LYS A 23 -12.79 -10.38 14.07
N GLU A 24 -12.63 -10.37 12.75
CA GLU A 24 -11.32 -10.31 12.09
C GLU A 24 -10.58 -9.00 12.41
N TYR A 25 -11.30 -7.88 12.48
CA TYR A 25 -10.77 -6.58 12.83
C TYR A 25 -10.25 -6.53 14.27
N PHE A 26 -11.04 -6.97 15.26
CA PHE A 26 -10.66 -6.88 16.67
C PHE A 26 -9.73 -7.99 17.14
N LEU A 27 -9.89 -9.21 16.63
CA LEU A 27 -9.21 -10.43 17.15
C LEU A 27 -8.36 -11.14 16.11
N GLY A 28 -8.37 -10.69 14.86
CA GLY A 28 -7.65 -11.30 13.76
C GLY A 28 -6.58 -10.37 13.18
N LYS A 29 -6.50 -10.35 11.86
CA LYS A 29 -5.47 -9.58 11.12
C LYS A 29 -5.64 -8.06 11.19
N GLY A 30 -6.81 -7.56 11.63
CA GLY A 30 -7.07 -6.15 11.88
C GLY A 30 -6.60 -5.65 13.26
N PHE A 31 -6.08 -6.53 14.12
CA PHE A 31 -5.74 -6.16 15.50
C PHE A 31 -4.78 -4.95 15.60
N LEU A 32 -3.78 -4.88 14.73
CA LEU A 32 -2.87 -3.73 14.71
C LEU A 32 -3.57 -2.45 14.24
N THR A 33 -4.48 -2.55 13.25
CA THR A 33 -5.33 -1.43 12.80
C THR A 33 -6.23 -0.96 13.94
N PHE A 34 -6.80 -1.89 14.70
CA PHE A 34 -7.59 -1.58 15.90
C PHE A 34 -6.76 -0.85 16.96
N ILE A 35 -5.55 -1.29 17.27
CA ILE A 35 -4.67 -0.59 18.23
C ILE A 35 -4.34 0.83 17.77
N LEU A 36 -4.18 1.02 16.46
CA LEU A 36 -3.89 2.33 15.86
C LEU A 36 -5.15 3.14 15.51
N SER A 37 -6.36 2.63 15.81
CA SER A 37 -7.62 3.30 15.46
C SER A 37 -7.75 4.73 16.00
N PRO A 38 -7.29 5.10 17.22
CA PRO A 38 -7.32 6.50 17.64
C PRO A 38 -6.47 7.41 16.73
N LEU A 39 -5.29 6.93 16.33
CA LEU A 39 -4.40 7.65 15.41
C LEU A 39 -4.99 7.72 14.00
N ASN A 40 -5.62 6.65 13.54
CA ASN A 40 -6.29 6.59 12.23
C ASN A 40 -7.47 7.57 12.17
N LEU A 41 -8.28 7.65 13.23
CA LEU A 41 -9.37 8.64 13.31
C LEU A 41 -8.83 10.07 13.41
N PHE A 42 -7.73 10.28 14.12
CA PHE A 42 -7.06 11.59 14.14
C PHE A 42 -6.58 11.99 12.74
N ALA A 43 -6.02 11.05 11.96
CA ALA A 43 -5.68 11.30 10.56
C ALA A 43 -6.91 11.69 9.71
N ASP A 44 -8.09 11.07 9.97
CA ASP A 44 -9.35 11.44 9.31
C ASP A 44 -9.76 12.88 9.60
N LEU A 45 -9.61 13.35 10.85
CA LEU A 45 -9.91 14.74 11.24
C LEU A 45 -9.01 15.77 10.57
N LEU A 46 -7.75 15.39 10.29
CA LEU A 46 -6.79 16.29 9.63
C LEU A 46 -6.91 16.31 8.12
N SER A 47 -7.62 15.37 7.52
CA SER A 47 -7.63 15.11 6.08
C SER A 47 -8.72 15.86 5.33
N PHE A 48 -8.44 16.27 4.07
CA PHE A 48 -9.43 16.94 3.21
C PHE A 48 -10.61 16.04 2.84
N ARG A 49 -10.34 14.74 2.60
CA ARG A 49 -11.32 13.75 2.17
C ARG A 49 -11.02 12.39 2.78
N ASN A 50 -12.08 11.66 3.11
CA ASN A 50 -12.03 10.33 3.72
C ASN A 50 -12.65 9.28 2.79
N LEU A 51 -12.20 9.25 1.52
CA LEU A 51 -12.66 8.27 0.54
C LEU A 51 -11.96 6.92 0.75
N HIS A 52 -12.60 5.84 0.32
CA HIS A 52 -12.03 4.49 0.36
C HIS A 52 -11.03 4.26 -0.78
N THR A 53 -11.33 4.81 -1.95
CA THR A 53 -10.50 4.74 -3.15
C THR A 53 -10.46 6.10 -3.82
N PHE A 54 -9.37 6.35 -4.54
CA PHE A 54 -9.10 7.62 -5.19
C PHE A 54 -8.70 7.41 -6.64
N LYS A 55 -8.96 8.41 -7.47
CA LYS A 55 -8.27 8.62 -8.75
C LYS A 55 -7.13 9.62 -8.52
N ILE A 56 -6.19 9.71 -9.45
CA ILE A 56 -5.10 10.71 -9.35
C ILE A 56 -5.69 12.12 -9.23
N GLU A 57 -6.74 12.42 -9.99
CA GLU A 57 -7.40 13.72 -10.05
C GLU A 57 -8.07 14.14 -8.73
N ASP A 58 -8.35 13.19 -7.86
CA ASP A 58 -8.89 13.45 -6.50
C ASP A 58 -7.85 14.04 -5.55
N LEU A 59 -6.56 13.94 -5.91
CA LEU A 59 -5.44 14.34 -5.07
C LEU A 59 -4.96 15.76 -5.42
N PRO A 60 -4.35 16.51 -4.48
CA PRO A 60 -3.75 17.80 -4.77
C PRO A 60 -2.64 17.71 -5.83
N SER A 61 -2.45 18.78 -6.62
CA SER A 61 -1.50 18.82 -7.75
C SER A 61 -0.07 18.40 -7.39
N GLY A 62 0.40 18.72 -6.19
CA GLY A 62 1.73 18.29 -5.72
C GLY A 62 1.85 16.79 -5.57
N HIS A 63 0.79 16.11 -5.07
CA HIS A 63 0.73 14.65 -4.98
C HIS A 63 0.67 14.02 -6.37
N GLN A 64 -0.20 14.56 -7.25
CA GLN A 64 -0.33 14.10 -8.64
C GLN A 64 1.03 14.13 -9.36
N LYS A 65 1.78 15.24 -9.21
CA LYS A 65 3.10 15.40 -9.84
C LYS A 65 4.10 14.33 -9.38
N GLU A 66 4.17 14.04 -8.08
CA GLU A 66 5.08 13.00 -7.57
C GLU A 66 4.63 11.59 -8.00
N ILE A 67 3.32 11.32 -8.02
CA ILE A 67 2.77 10.03 -8.47
C ILE A 67 3.11 9.80 -9.94
N ASN A 68 2.85 10.77 -10.82
CA ASN A 68 3.13 10.64 -12.24
C ASN A 68 4.62 10.41 -12.48
N LYS A 69 5.47 11.19 -11.81
CA LYS A 69 6.93 11.03 -11.92
C LYS A 69 7.39 9.63 -11.50
N ILE A 70 6.86 9.07 -10.40
CA ILE A 70 7.28 7.76 -9.94
C ILE A 70 6.76 6.64 -10.85
N ILE A 71 5.59 6.79 -11.46
CA ILE A 71 5.03 5.88 -12.46
C ILE A 71 5.95 5.85 -13.69
N GLU A 72 6.33 7.01 -14.23
CA GLU A 72 7.27 7.14 -15.36
C GLU A 72 8.59 6.41 -15.05
N LEU A 73 9.14 6.61 -13.84
CA LEU A 73 10.38 5.93 -13.41
C LEU A 73 10.23 4.40 -13.34
N PHE A 74 9.07 3.88 -12.96
CA PHE A 74 8.81 2.44 -13.00
C PHE A 74 8.76 1.91 -14.42
N ASP A 75 8.11 2.63 -15.35
CA ASP A 75 8.03 2.25 -16.75
C ASP A 75 9.41 2.29 -17.46
N GLU A 76 10.22 3.31 -17.16
CA GLU A 76 11.58 3.45 -17.69
C GLU A 76 12.55 2.36 -17.18
N ASN A 77 12.33 1.88 -15.96
CA ASN A 77 13.25 0.92 -15.31
C ASN A 77 12.70 -0.50 -15.20
N LYS A 78 11.62 -0.83 -15.91
CA LYS A 78 10.93 -2.14 -15.78
C LYS A 78 11.83 -3.35 -16.06
N GLU A 79 12.73 -3.28 -17.06
CA GLU A 79 13.67 -4.34 -17.37
C GLU A 79 14.67 -4.53 -16.23
N LYS A 80 15.29 -3.46 -15.76
CA LYS A 80 16.25 -3.47 -14.65
C LYS A 80 15.63 -4.01 -13.35
N ILE A 81 14.36 -3.68 -13.11
CA ILE A 81 13.60 -4.20 -11.98
C ILE A 81 13.36 -5.69 -12.13
N SER A 82 12.86 -6.14 -13.31
CA SER A 82 12.58 -7.56 -13.54
C SER A 82 13.82 -8.44 -13.44
N GLU A 83 14.99 -7.98 -13.91
CA GLU A 83 16.29 -8.67 -13.78
C GLU A 83 16.68 -8.92 -12.31
N ARG A 84 16.33 -8.00 -11.40
CA ARG A 84 16.57 -8.18 -9.94
C ARG A 84 15.76 -9.34 -9.38
N PHE A 85 14.52 -9.50 -9.83
CA PHE A 85 13.65 -10.60 -9.39
C PHE A 85 13.99 -11.93 -10.06
N GLU A 86 14.53 -11.92 -11.28
CA GLU A 86 14.96 -13.12 -11.99
C GLU A 86 16.00 -13.96 -11.23
N LYS A 87 16.86 -13.29 -10.45
CA LYS A 87 17.88 -13.93 -9.61
C LYS A 87 17.31 -14.66 -8.39
N ASN A 88 16.02 -14.48 -8.09
CA ASN A 88 15.33 -15.02 -6.90
C ASN A 88 14.03 -15.74 -7.31
N LYS A 89 14.13 -16.70 -8.25
CA LYS A 89 12.97 -17.30 -8.93
C LYS A 89 12.12 -18.29 -8.13
N GLU A 90 12.56 -18.73 -6.96
CA GLU A 90 11.95 -19.89 -6.30
C GLU A 90 10.73 -19.55 -5.42
N ASP A 91 10.59 -18.31 -4.98
CA ASP A 91 9.54 -17.93 -4.04
C ASP A 91 8.25 -17.47 -4.74
N SER A 92 7.09 -17.86 -4.22
CA SER A 92 5.76 -17.54 -4.78
C SER A 92 5.46 -16.03 -4.78
N ARG A 93 6.04 -15.29 -3.82
CA ARG A 93 5.90 -13.84 -3.69
C ARG A 93 7.20 -13.23 -3.21
N THR A 94 7.72 -12.27 -3.97
CA THR A 94 8.97 -11.59 -3.66
C THR A 94 8.74 -10.08 -3.59
N MET A 95 9.43 -9.40 -2.69
CA MET A 95 9.31 -7.94 -2.51
C MET A 95 10.69 -7.29 -2.40
N LEU A 96 10.86 -6.18 -3.09
CA LEU A 96 12.02 -5.29 -3.06
C LEU A 96 11.57 -3.92 -2.58
N PHE A 97 12.26 -3.31 -1.63
CA PHE A 97 12.05 -1.93 -1.23
C PHE A 97 13.25 -1.08 -1.59
N TYR A 98 13.01 0.00 -2.33
CA TYR A 98 13.95 1.09 -2.57
C TYR A 98 13.92 2.08 -1.40
N GLN A 99 12.72 2.40 -0.92
CA GLN A 99 12.51 3.30 0.21
C GLN A 99 11.43 2.74 1.15
N TRP A 100 11.66 2.85 2.47
CA TRP A 100 10.72 2.42 3.51
C TRP A 100 10.55 3.51 4.56
N TYR A 101 9.38 4.12 4.62
CA TYR A 101 9.07 5.26 5.51
C TYR A 101 10.15 6.35 5.50
N GLY A 102 10.67 6.70 4.30
CA GLY A 102 11.72 7.69 4.10
C GLY A 102 13.16 7.17 4.27
N TYR A 103 13.37 5.93 4.72
CA TYR A 103 14.68 5.31 4.77
C TYR A 103 15.06 4.70 3.42
N LYS A 104 16.21 5.12 2.88
CA LYS A 104 16.79 4.59 1.64
C LYS A 104 17.35 3.19 1.90
N LEU A 105 16.97 2.21 1.11
CA LEU A 105 17.32 0.79 1.32
C LEU A 105 18.09 0.19 0.17
N ASP A 106 17.66 0.40 -1.06
CA ASP A 106 18.31 -0.08 -2.27
C ASP A 106 18.60 1.11 -3.19
N ASN A 107 19.81 1.18 -3.72
CA ASN A 107 20.27 2.29 -4.56
C ASN A 107 20.56 1.87 -6.01
N THR A 108 20.02 0.74 -6.44
CA THR A 108 20.20 0.26 -7.84
C THR A 108 19.51 1.17 -8.86
N ILE A 109 18.47 1.89 -8.42
CA ILE A 109 17.81 2.96 -9.17
C ILE A 109 17.82 4.21 -8.29
N PRO A 110 18.85 5.08 -8.41
CA PRO A 110 19.04 6.22 -7.51
C PRO A 110 17.86 7.18 -7.45
N GLU A 111 17.11 7.31 -8.55
CA GLU A 111 15.95 8.19 -8.67
C GLU A 111 14.82 7.81 -7.71
N PHE A 112 14.70 6.54 -7.33
CA PHE A 112 13.74 6.10 -6.30
C PHE A 112 14.12 6.55 -4.90
N ASN A 113 15.38 6.97 -4.69
CA ASN A 113 15.88 7.50 -3.42
C ASN A 113 15.94 9.03 -3.37
N ASN A 114 15.28 9.73 -4.28
CA ASN A 114 15.13 11.18 -4.20
C ASN A 114 14.34 11.58 -2.94
N ASP A 115 14.53 12.81 -2.49
CA ASP A 115 13.80 13.36 -1.36
C ASP A 115 12.38 13.81 -1.79
N TYR A 116 11.46 12.84 -1.82
CA TYR A 116 10.06 13.09 -2.13
C TYR A 116 9.36 13.81 -0.97
N LYS A 117 8.55 14.80 -1.31
CA LYS A 117 7.78 15.54 -0.30
C LYS A 117 6.67 14.68 0.28
N TYR A 118 5.97 13.92 -0.58
CA TYR A 118 4.77 13.17 -0.23
C TYR A 118 4.98 11.66 -0.22
N ILE A 119 5.77 11.10 -1.12
CA ILE A 119 6.05 9.65 -1.16
C ILE A 119 6.96 9.27 0.03
N LYS A 120 6.60 8.17 0.72
CA LYS A 120 7.32 7.68 1.91
C LYS A 120 7.81 6.25 1.78
N THR A 121 7.13 5.44 0.97
CA THR A 121 7.55 4.08 0.68
C THR A 121 7.56 3.88 -0.84
N ILE A 122 8.59 3.23 -1.34
CA ILE A 122 8.71 2.80 -2.74
C ILE A 122 9.22 1.38 -2.73
N GLY A 123 8.44 0.48 -3.30
CA GLY A 123 8.83 -0.92 -3.44
C GLY A 123 8.19 -1.56 -4.66
N VAL A 124 8.57 -2.80 -4.90
CA VAL A 124 7.99 -3.66 -5.93
C VAL A 124 7.63 -4.99 -5.34
N SER A 125 6.44 -5.47 -5.65
CA SER A 125 5.98 -6.82 -5.35
C SER A 125 5.89 -7.64 -6.63
N LEU A 126 6.50 -8.83 -6.61
CA LEU A 126 6.33 -9.85 -7.64
C LEU A 126 5.34 -10.90 -7.14
N PHE A 127 4.31 -11.13 -7.90
CA PHE A 127 3.39 -12.26 -7.77
C PHE A 127 3.68 -13.26 -8.89
N ARG A 128 3.92 -14.50 -8.52
CA ARG A 128 3.99 -15.61 -9.47
C ARG A 128 2.60 -16.07 -9.87
N GLU A 129 2.59 -17.06 -10.74
CA GLU A 129 1.37 -17.71 -11.22
C GLU A 129 0.55 -18.23 -10.04
N LYS A 130 -0.77 -18.14 -10.13
CA LYS A 130 -1.74 -18.73 -9.19
C LYS A 130 -1.50 -18.37 -7.73
N THR A 131 -1.01 -17.14 -7.46
CA THR A 131 -0.75 -16.68 -6.10
C THR A 131 -1.66 -15.56 -5.66
N SER A 132 -1.89 -15.46 -4.35
CA SER A 132 -2.67 -14.38 -3.75
C SER A 132 -2.11 -13.99 -2.39
N THR A 133 -2.41 -12.78 -1.93
CA THR A 133 -2.21 -12.44 -0.53
C THR A 133 -3.33 -13.03 0.32
N SER A 134 -3.11 -13.16 1.61
CA SER A 134 -4.24 -13.33 2.52
C SER A 134 -5.05 -12.04 2.62
N ARG A 135 -6.34 -12.16 2.87
CA ARG A 135 -7.19 -11.02 3.22
C ARG A 135 -6.69 -10.37 4.51
N HIS A 136 -6.47 -9.06 4.52
CA HIS A 136 -5.86 -8.34 5.64
C HIS A 136 -6.21 -6.85 5.64
N PHE A 137 -5.82 -6.17 6.71
CA PHE A 137 -5.92 -4.72 6.88
C PHE A 137 -4.51 -4.14 6.96
N GLY A 138 -4.28 -2.99 6.37
CA GLY A 138 -3.09 -2.18 6.67
C GLY A 138 -3.24 -1.46 8.01
N PRO A 139 -2.14 -1.13 8.69
CA PRO A 139 -2.22 -0.61 10.05
C PRO A 139 -2.50 0.89 10.12
N LEU A 140 -2.08 1.67 9.13
CA LEU A 140 -1.93 3.11 9.28
C LEU A 140 -2.62 3.91 8.16
N ARG A 141 -3.54 4.80 8.56
CA ARG A 141 -4.33 5.64 7.64
C ARG A 141 -3.67 7.00 7.33
N MET A 142 -2.50 7.27 7.83
CA MET A 142 -1.77 8.51 7.53
C MET A 142 -1.18 8.53 6.11
N THR A 143 -1.18 7.39 5.44
CA THR A 143 -0.79 7.24 4.04
C THR A 143 -1.90 6.58 3.24
N TYR A 144 -1.93 6.88 1.92
CA TYR A 144 -2.65 6.08 0.94
C TYR A 144 -1.70 5.11 0.27
N ARG A 145 -2.20 3.91 -0.02
CA ARG A 145 -1.52 2.92 -0.81
C ARG A 145 -1.80 3.15 -2.28
N ILE A 146 -0.74 3.23 -3.05
CA ILE A 146 -0.76 3.23 -4.49
C ILE A 146 -0.17 1.91 -4.97
N LEU A 147 -0.93 1.19 -5.76
CA LEU A 147 -0.46 0.02 -6.48
C LEU A 147 -0.48 0.34 -7.97
N TYR A 148 0.67 0.16 -8.63
CA TYR A 148 0.80 0.37 -10.06
C TYR A 148 1.39 -0.88 -10.71
N ASN A 149 0.58 -1.52 -11.56
CA ASN A 149 1.01 -2.71 -12.29
C ASN A 149 1.70 -2.30 -13.59
N PHE A 150 3.03 -2.34 -13.62
CA PHE A 150 3.82 -1.84 -14.75
C PHE A 150 4.18 -2.91 -15.81
N ASN A 151 3.76 -4.15 -15.63
CA ASN A 151 3.81 -5.15 -16.69
C ASN A 151 2.41 -5.42 -17.26
N LYS A 152 2.36 -5.72 -18.57
CA LYS A 152 1.09 -5.94 -19.28
C LYS A 152 0.38 -7.20 -18.78
N VAL A 153 -0.84 -7.05 -18.27
CA VAL A 153 -1.74 -8.15 -17.90
C VAL A 153 -2.71 -8.42 -19.06
N LYS A 154 -2.77 -9.67 -19.50
CA LYS A 154 -3.56 -10.05 -20.70
C LYS A 154 -4.99 -10.49 -20.37
N LYS A 155 -5.20 -11.09 -19.22
CA LYS A 155 -6.46 -11.68 -18.79
C LYS A 155 -6.99 -10.97 -17.54
N GLU A 156 -8.16 -11.40 -17.04
CA GLU A 156 -8.87 -10.72 -15.93
C GLU A 156 -8.62 -11.34 -14.55
N GLY A 157 -7.92 -12.47 -14.49
CA GLY A 157 -7.64 -13.19 -13.24
C GLY A 157 -6.60 -12.52 -12.34
N SER A 158 -6.04 -11.40 -12.77
CA SER A 158 -5.13 -10.60 -11.95
C SER A 158 -5.82 -9.30 -11.50
N PHE A 159 -6.11 -9.20 -10.19
CA PHE A 159 -6.90 -8.10 -9.62
C PHE A 159 -6.59 -7.87 -8.15
N ILE A 160 -7.12 -6.77 -7.59
CA ILE A 160 -7.21 -6.51 -6.16
C ILE A 160 -8.66 -6.29 -5.77
N GLU A 161 -9.06 -6.82 -4.63
CA GLU A 161 -10.32 -6.48 -3.95
C GLU A 161 -9.99 -5.65 -2.71
N ALA A 162 -10.63 -4.48 -2.58
CA ALA A 162 -10.53 -3.62 -1.40
C ALA A 162 -11.95 -3.16 -1.00
N ASP A 163 -12.41 -3.61 0.16
CA ASP A 163 -13.73 -3.31 0.74
C ASP A 163 -14.88 -3.45 -0.27
N GLY A 164 -14.88 -4.58 -1.01
CA GLY A 164 -15.88 -4.93 -2.02
C GLY A 164 -15.69 -4.26 -3.38
N ARG A 165 -14.71 -3.37 -3.55
CA ARG A 165 -14.32 -2.83 -4.86
C ARG A 165 -13.23 -3.70 -5.48
N ILE A 166 -13.45 -4.12 -6.73
CA ILE A 166 -12.49 -4.90 -7.51
C ILE A 166 -11.83 -3.99 -8.54
N ASN A 167 -10.50 -3.98 -8.58
CA ASN A 167 -9.71 -3.37 -9.63
C ASN A 167 -8.98 -4.47 -10.41
N LYS A 168 -9.31 -4.64 -11.69
CA LYS A 168 -8.67 -5.60 -12.60
C LYS A 168 -7.53 -4.93 -13.35
N TRP A 169 -6.31 -5.44 -13.18
CA TRP A 169 -5.09 -4.85 -13.74
C TRP A 169 -5.03 -4.80 -15.25
N ARG A 170 -5.84 -5.61 -15.90
CA ARG A 170 -6.00 -5.56 -17.37
C ARG A 170 -6.57 -4.22 -17.87
N TYR A 171 -7.49 -3.63 -17.10
CA TYR A 171 -8.24 -2.43 -17.49
C TYR A 171 -7.72 -1.16 -16.86
N ASP A 172 -7.28 -1.25 -15.61
CA ASP A 172 -6.75 -0.10 -14.86
C ASP A 172 -5.46 -0.53 -14.14
N PRO A 173 -4.29 -0.13 -14.63
CA PRO A 173 -3.01 -0.50 -14.04
C PRO A 173 -2.72 0.23 -12.73
N LEU A 174 -3.50 1.26 -12.37
CA LEU A 174 -3.29 2.09 -11.19
C LEU A 174 -4.47 1.96 -10.21
N PHE A 175 -4.16 1.72 -8.95
CA PHE A 175 -5.17 1.69 -7.89
C PHE A 175 -4.68 2.41 -6.65
N ILE A 176 -5.41 3.45 -6.22
CA ILE A 176 -5.12 4.26 -5.03
C ILE A 176 -6.22 4.03 -4.00
N PHE A 177 -5.86 3.61 -2.79
CA PHE A 177 -6.85 3.27 -1.76
C PHE A 177 -6.33 3.48 -0.34
N ASP A 178 -7.28 3.55 0.61
CA ASP A 178 -7.02 3.49 2.04
C ASP A 178 -6.70 2.04 2.42
N ASP A 179 -5.44 1.73 2.69
CA ASP A 179 -4.99 0.36 2.92
C ASP A 179 -5.44 -0.19 4.30
N THR A 180 -5.97 0.67 5.18
CA THR A 180 -6.60 0.21 6.43
C THR A 180 -7.92 -0.51 6.21
N LEU A 181 -8.51 -0.41 5.01
CA LEU A 181 -9.65 -1.21 4.61
C LEU A 181 -9.25 -2.66 4.34
N ILE A 182 -10.19 -3.59 4.58
CA ILE A 182 -9.96 -5.00 4.28
C ILE A 182 -9.68 -5.20 2.80
N HIS A 183 -8.56 -5.80 2.45
CA HIS A 183 -8.19 -6.01 1.06
C HIS A 183 -7.41 -7.31 0.83
N GLN A 184 -7.40 -7.75 -0.44
CA GLN A 184 -6.68 -8.93 -0.90
C GLN A 184 -6.30 -8.76 -2.37
N SER A 185 -5.07 -9.15 -2.74
CA SER A 185 -4.56 -9.11 -4.11
C SER A 185 -4.41 -10.53 -4.67
N PHE A 186 -4.78 -10.70 -5.94
CA PHE A 186 -4.82 -11.98 -6.64
C PHE A 186 -4.00 -11.92 -7.93
N ASN A 187 -3.31 -13.00 -8.22
CA ASN A 187 -2.76 -13.31 -9.55
C ASN A 187 -3.16 -14.75 -9.88
N GLU A 188 -4.35 -14.94 -10.45
CA GLU A 188 -4.88 -16.23 -10.88
C GLU A 188 -4.43 -16.59 -12.31
N GLU A 189 -3.50 -15.81 -12.87
CA GLU A 189 -2.92 -16.01 -14.20
C GLU A 189 -1.70 -16.92 -14.15
N ASP A 190 -1.29 -17.38 -15.34
CA ASP A 190 -0.08 -18.17 -15.54
C ASP A 190 1.16 -17.29 -15.81
N ASP A 191 0.97 -15.97 -15.83
CA ASP A 191 2.03 -14.98 -16.05
C ASP A 191 2.46 -14.32 -14.73
N LEU A 192 3.71 -13.86 -14.69
CA LEU A 192 4.22 -13.06 -13.58
C LEU A 192 3.56 -11.68 -13.54
N ARG A 193 3.31 -11.16 -12.35
CA ARG A 193 2.80 -9.81 -12.13
C ARG A 193 3.74 -8.97 -11.28
N TYR A 194 4.25 -7.90 -11.87
CA TYR A 194 5.05 -6.89 -11.18
C TYR A 194 4.17 -5.70 -10.82
N CYS A 195 4.15 -5.36 -9.55
CA CYS A 195 3.34 -4.26 -9.04
C CYS A 195 4.19 -3.33 -8.18
N ALA A 196 4.29 -2.08 -8.56
CA ALA A 196 4.84 -1.04 -7.71
C ALA A 196 3.95 -0.88 -6.47
N PHE A 197 4.60 -0.69 -5.33
CA PHE A 197 4.01 -0.55 -4.02
C PHE A 197 4.50 0.76 -3.42
N ILE A 198 3.61 1.74 -3.32
CA ILE A 198 3.97 3.10 -2.94
C ILE A 198 3.06 3.57 -1.82
N ASP A 199 3.62 4.15 -0.77
CA ASP A 199 2.86 4.87 0.23
C ASP A 199 3.09 6.37 0.07
N ILE A 200 2.00 7.12 -0.06
CA ILE A 200 2.01 8.57 -0.15
C ILE A 200 1.31 9.18 1.05
N ILE A 201 1.85 10.26 1.61
CA ILE A 201 1.20 10.99 2.71
C ILE A 201 -0.20 11.40 2.26
N ARG A 202 -1.17 11.15 3.11
CA ARG A 202 -2.54 11.55 2.90
C ARG A 202 -2.67 13.07 2.84
N PRO A 203 -3.37 13.64 1.85
CA PRO A 203 -3.64 15.08 1.77
C PRO A 203 -4.34 15.58 3.04
N SER A 204 -3.79 16.62 3.64
CA SER A 204 -4.22 17.12 4.95
C SER A 204 -4.16 18.64 5.02
N TYR A 205 -5.05 19.25 5.82
CA TYR A 205 -4.96 20.67 6.21
C TYR A 205 -3.68 20.97 7.00
N PHE A 206 -3.09 19.96 7.64
CA PHE A 206 -1.93 20.05 8.52
C PHE A 206 -0.80 19.10 8.10
N GLU A 207 -0.32 19.23 6.84
CA GLU A 207 0.71 18.36 6.26
C GLU A 207 1.94 18.19 7.16
N ASN A 208 2.38 19.26 7.83
CA ASN A 208 3.58 19.21 8.69
C ASN A 208 3.36 18.33 9.93
N ILE A 209 2.16 18.34 10.49
CA ILE A 209 1.79 17.47 11.63
C ILE A 209 1.79 16.01 11.16
N MET A 210 1.16 15.73 10.01
CA MET A 210 1.17 14.38 9.41
C MET A 210 2.58 13.88 9.15
N LYS A 211 3.46 14.72 8.59
CA LYS A 211 4.87 14.39 8.35
C LYS A 211 5.64 14.11 9.63
N LEU A 212 5.45 14.93 10.65
CA LEU A 212 6.13 14.76 11.95
C LEU A 212 5.74 13.42 12.60
N ILE A 213 4.44 13.09 12.64
CA ILE A 213 3.96 11.82 13.19
C ILE A 213 4.49 10.64 12.36
N LEU A 214 4.43 10.72 11.02
CA LEU A 214 4.97 9.67 10.15
C LEU A 214 6.47 9.48 10.32
N SER A 215 7.24 10.56 10.54
CA SER A 215 8.67 10.47 10.82
C SER A 215 8.94 9.75 12.13
N GLY A 216 8.17 10.04 13.19
CA GLY A 216 8.25 9.32 14.47
C GLY A 216 7.91 7.83 14.32
N ILE A 217 6.83 7.51 13.59
CA ILE A 217 6.45 6.13 13.27
C ILE A 217 7.54 5.46 12.44
N GLY A 218 8.13 6.16 11.46
CA GLY A 218 9.22 5.66 10.63
C GLY A 218 10.42 5.18 11.46
N ILE A 219 10.79 5.91 12.52
CA ILE A 219 11.86 5.49 13.43
C ILE A 219 11.54 4.14 14.07
N ILE A 220 10.30 3.94 14.52
CA ILE A 220 9.84 2.67 15.11
C ILE A 220 9.83 1.56 14.05
N LEU A 221 9.35 1.88 12.84
CA LEU A 221 9.15 0.91 11.77
C LEU A 221 10.43 0.58 10.97
N LYS A 222 11.52 1.30 11.18
CA LYS A 222 12.77 1.16 10.41
C LYS A 222 13.21 -0.30 10.21
N ASN A 223 13.09 -1.13 11.25
CA ASN A 223 13.54 -2.51 11.26
C ASN A 223 12.39 -3.54 11.25
N THR A 224 11.15 -3.12 10.99
CA THR A 224 9.97 -4.00 11.14
C THR A 224 9.40 -4.53 9.83
N LYS A 225 9.98 -4.17 8.67
CA LYS A 225 9.47 -4.64 7.36
C LYS A 225 9.35 -6.15 7.26
N SER A 226 10.29 -6.92 7.80
CA SER A 226 10.22 -8.39 7.83
C SER A 226 9.04 -8.92 8.67
N ILE A 227 8.57 -8.17 9.65
CA ILE A 227 7.40 -8.52 10.47
C ILE A 227 6.12 -8.32 9.66
N PHE A 228 5.99 -7.18 8.95
CA PHE A 228 4.81 -6.87 8.15
C PHE A 228 4.71 -7.75 6.90
N TYR A 229 5.86 -8.11 6.32
CA TYR A 229 5.94 -8.89 5.08
C TYR A 229 6.52 -10.29 5.29
N LYS A 230 6.25 -10.92 6.45
CA LYS A 230 6.78 -12.25 6.82
C LYS A 230 6.48 -13.37 5.81
N ASN A 231 5.43 -13.22 4.99
CA ASN A 231 5.05 -14.16 3.94
C ASN A 231 5.61 -13.77 2.56
N TRP A 232 6.55 -12.83 2.51
CA TRP A 232 7.20 -12.37 1.31
C TRP A 232 8.70 -12.62 1.41
N LYS A 233 9.31 -13.07 0.32
CA LYS A 233 10.76 -13.08 0.20
C LYS A 233 11.24 -11.65 -0.04
N MET A 234 12.07 -11.15 0.84
CA MET A 234 12.73 -9.85 0.71
C MET A 234 14.03 -10.00 -0.06
N ILE A 235 14.29 -9.18 -1.07
CA ILE A 235 15.51 -9.19 -1.89
C ILE A 235 16.16 -7.81 -1.90
#